data_a980f96987cd64aad7627bd734ce01d6
#
_entry.id   a980f96987cd64aad7627bd734ce01d6
#
_cell.length_a   1.000
_cell.length_b   1.000
_cell.length_c   1.000
_cell.angle_alpha   90.00
_cell.angle_beta   90.00
_cell.angle_gamma   90.00
#
_symmetry.space_group_name_H-M   'P 1'
#
loop_
_entity.id
_entity.type
_entity.pdbx_description
1 polymer ?
#
loop_
_entity_poly.entity_id
_entity_poly.type
_entity_poly.pdbx_seq_one_letter_code
_entity_poly.pdbx_strand_id
1 'polypeptide(L)'
;MVDFDIWHLLDSDWAADLYQGLQTRYPDRKLIPFAKRSDCDDTACFEIGKGGTVQLIHDFASPGWEQRQEFPDCWAWLAQAVNDMIEYNREDGIL
;
A
#
# COMPACT_ATOMS: atom_id res chain seq x y z
N MET A 1 7.70 9.60 9.42
CA MET A 1 7.32 8.35 8.74
C MET A 1 7.81 7.17 9.55
N VAL A 2 7.03 6.09 9.64
CA VAL A 2 7.42 4.88 10.36
C VAL A 2 7.76 3.79 9.35
N ASP A 3 8.96 3.24 9.50
CA ASP A 3 9.48 2.22 8.58
C ASP A 3 9.58 0.88 9.27
N PHE A 4 9.14 -0.18 8.59
CA PHE A 4 9.40 -1.55 9.02
C PHE A 4 9.70 -2.39 7.78
N ASP A 5 10.80 -2.10 7.15
CA ASP A 5 11.25 -2.66 5.87
C ASP A 5 10.58 -3.98 5.51
N ILE A 6 9.88 -4.08 4.39
CA ILE A 6 9.99 -3.14 3.25
C ILE A 6 8.80 -2.17 3.13
N TRP A 7 7.95 -2.14 4.14
CA TRP A 7 6.79 -1.25 4.16
C TRP A 7 7.11 0.03 4.91
N HIS A 8 6.54 1.15 4.44
CA HIS A 8 6.67 2.47 5.05
C HIS A 8 5.28 3.03 5.28
N LEU A 9 4.97 3.38 6.51
CA LEU A 9 3.76 4.13 6.81
C LEU A 9 3.99 5.58 6.39
N LEU A 10 3.05 6.13 5.64
CA LEU A 10 3.21 7.45 5.04
C LEU A 10 2.93 8.56 6.05
N ASP A 11 3.76 9.62 6.03
CA ASP A 11 3.41 10.86 6.70
C ASP A 11 2.37 11.62 5.86
N SER A 12 1.83 12.70 6.41
CA SER A 12 0.73 13.43 5.79
C SER A 12 1.12 14.04 4.43
N ASP A 13 2.35 14.54 4.30
CA ASP A 13 2.79 15.18 3.07
C ASP A 13 2.95 14.16 1.95
N TRP A 14 3.60 13.03 2.24
CA TRP A 14 3.78 11.97 1.25
C TRP A 14 2.45 11.33 0.89
N ALA A 15 1.58 11.10 1.87
CA ALA A 15 0.25 10.55 1.61
C ALA A 15 -0.55 11.47 0.70
N ALA A 16 -0.48 12.79 0.90
CA ALA A 16 -1.16 13.77 0.06
C ALA A 16 -0.65 13.72 -1.39
N ASP A 17 0.66 13.64 -1.57
CA ASP A 17 1.27 13.54 -2.90
C ASP A 17 0.85 12.27 -3.63
N LEU A 18 0.88 11.13 -2.93
CA LEU A 18 0.45 9.86 -3.51
C LEU A 18 -1.04 9.87 -3.82
N TYR A 19 -1.86 10.45 -2.94
CA TYR A 19 -3.29 10.57 -3.18
C TYR A 19 -3.57 11.32 -4.48
N GLN A 20 -2.90 12.45 -4.70
CA GLN A 20 -3.06 13.23 -5.93
C GLN A 20 -2.66 12.42 -7.16
N GLY A 21 -1.54 11.72 -7.08
CA GLY A 21 -1.07 10.86 -8.18
C GLY A 21 -2.05 9.74 -8.50
N LEU A 22 -2.54 9.04 -7.47
CA LEU A 22 -3.52 7.97 -7.65
C LEU A 22 -4.83 8.49 -8.21
N GLN A 23 -5.28 9.68 -7.76
CA GLN A 23 -6.51 10.29 -8.26
C GLN A 23 -6.37 10.63 -9.76
N THR A 24 -5.20 11.07 -10.18
CA THR A 24 -4.93 11.37 -11.58
C THR A 24 -4.87 10.10 -12.43
N ARG A 25 -4.21 9.06 -11.95
CA ARG A 25 -4.04 7.81 -12.70
C ARG A 25 -5.29 6.94 -12.71
N TYR A 26 -6.06 6.96 -11.61
CA TYR A 26 -7.26 6.12 -11.43
C TYR A 26 -8.45 6.98 -11.01
N PRO A 27 -8.95 7.84 -11.91
CA PRO A 27 -9.96 8.85 -11.55
C PRO A 27 -11.32 8.27 -11.14
N ASP A 28 -11.60 7.02 -11.51
CA ASP A 28 -12.85 6.36 -11.13
C ASP A 28 -12.79 5.75 -9.72
N ARG A 29 -11.64 5.82 -9.08
CA ARG A 29 -11.43 5.26 -7.74
C ARG A 29 -11.02 6.37 -6.78
N LYS A 30 -11.45 6.25 -5.53
CA LYS A 30 -11.06 7.20 -4.48
C LYS A 30 -10.18 6.46 -3.48
N LEU A 31 -8.92 6.29 -3.87
CA LEU A 31 -7.92 5.54 -3.12
C LEU A 31 -7.18 6.47 -2.15
N ILE A 32 -7.17 6.10 -0.89
CA ILE A 32 -6.49 6.86 0.16
C ILE A 32 -5.28 6.05 0.62
N PRO A 33 -4.07 6.40 0.18
CA PRO A 33 -2.87 5.63 0.51
C PRO A 33 -2.47 5.85 1.96
N PHE A 34 -1.98 4.79 2.62
CA PHE A 34 -1.44 4.90 3.97
C PHE A 34 -0.11 4.20 4.15
N ALA A 35 0.27 3.31 3.23
CA ALA A 35 1.55 2.62 3.29
C ALA A 35 2.06 2.29 1.89
N LYS A 36 3.38 2.22 1.73
CA LYS A 36 4.03 1.95 0.45
C LYS A 36 5.22 1.02 0.67
N ARG A 37 5.43 0.10 -0.27
CA ARG A 37 6.64 -0.73 -0.28
C ARG A 37 7.80 0.05 -0.90
N SER A 38 9.01 -0.20 -0.37
CA SER A 38 10.21 0.45 -0.89
C SER A 38 10.81 -0.28 -2.10
N ASP A 39 10.46 -1.55 -2.29
CA ASP A 39 11.06 -2.38 -3.36
C ASP A 39 10.24 -2.39 -4.65
N CYS A 40 9.05 -1.82 -4.62
CA CYS A 40 8.18 -1.76 -5.80
C CYS A 40 7.13 -0.66 -5.60
N ASP A 41 6.22 -0.54 -6.56
CA ASP A 41 5.19 0.50 -6.52
C ASP A 41 3.90 0.07 -5.83
N ASP A 42 3.92 -1.03 -5.08
CA ASP A 42 2.75 -1.48 -4.34
C ASP A 42 2.42 -0.50 -3.21
N THR A 43 1.17 -0.09 -3.15
CA THR A 43 0.67 0.90 -2.19
C THR A 43 -0.59 0.34 -1.54
N ALA A 44 -0.64 0.38 -0.21
CA ALA A 44 -1.82 -0.04 0.53
C ALA A 44 -2.73 1.16 0.73
N CYS A 45 -3.99 1.01 0.36
CA CYS A 45 -4.98 2.09 0.37
C CYS A 45 -6.28 1.65 1.01
N PHE A 46 -6.97 2.59 1.63
CA PHE A 46 -8.41 2.47 1.80
C PHE A 46 -9.08 3.02 0.55
N GLU A 47 -10.31 2.58 0.29
CA GLU A 47 -11.08 3.12 -0.84
C GLU A 47 -12.43 3.61 -0.31
N ILE A 48 -12.79 4.86 -0.63
CA ILE A 48 -14.07 5.43 -0.20
C ILE A 48 -15.20 4.60 -0.82
N GLY A 49 -16.14 4.17 0.02
CA GLY A 49 -17.27 3.34 -0.42
C GLY A 49 -17.03 1.84 -0.26
N LYS A 50 -15.85 1.42 0.19
CA LYS A 50 -15.50 0.01 0.36
C LYS A 50 -15.36 -0.39 1.84
N GLY A 51 -15.88 0.42 2.76
CA GLY A 51 -15.79 0.16 4.20
C GLY A 51 -14.35 0.19 4.67
N GLY A 52 -14.00 -0.70 5.59
CA GLY A 52 -12.64 -0.77 6.15
C GLY A 52 -11.70 -1.70 5.41
N THR A 53 -12.05 -2.16 4.19
CA THR A 53 -11.17 -3.04 3.41
C THR A 53 -9.93 -2.30 2.94
N VAL A 54 -8.82 -3.04 2.80
CA VAL A 54 -7.57 -2.49 2.30
C VAL A 54 -7.35 -2.99 0.87
N GLN A 55 -7.08 -2.05 -0.03
CA GLN A 55 -6.81 -2.32 -1.43
C GLN A 55 -5.30 -2.25 -1.65
N LEU A 56 -4.69 -3.32 -2.13
CA LEU A 56 -3.29 -3.31 -2.51
C LEU A 56 -3.22 -2.94 -3.99
N ILE A 57 -2.63 -1.79 -4.27
CA ILE A 57 -2.62 -1.18 -5.59
C ILE A 57 -1.21 -1.19 -6.13
N HIS A 58 -1.05 -1.71 -7.36
CA HIS A 58 0.21 -1.58 -8.09
C HIS A 58 0.17 -0.24 -8.83
N ASP A 59 0.73 0.79 -8.22
CA ASP A 59 0.72 2.13 -8.78
C ASP A 59 1.50 2.16 -10.10
N PHE A 60 1.11 3.06 -10.99
CA PHE A 60 1.64 3.20 -12.35
C PHE A 60 1.26 2.06 -13.30
N ALA A 61 0.51 1.06 -12.85
CA ALA A 61 -0.10 0.09 -13.76
C ALA A 61 -1.18 0.79 -14.60
N SER A 62 -1.45 0.27 -15.78
CA SER A 62 -2.53 0.80 -16.63
C SER A 62 -3.86 0.69 -15.91
N PRO A 63 -4.76 1.69 -16.08
CA PRO A 63 -6.09 1.62 -15.47
C PRO A 63 -6.79 0.30 -15.78
N GLY A 64 -7.31 -0.34 -14.72
CA GLY A 64 -7.92 -1.66 -14.79
C GLY A 64 -6.98 -2.79 -14.40
N TRP A 65 -5.68 -2.54 -14.31
CA TRP A 65 -4.67 -3.55 -13.95
C TRP A 65 -3.98 -3.24 -12.63
N GLU A 66 -4.42 -2.20 -11.93
CA GLU A 66 -3.77 -1.74 -10.70
C GLU A 66 -4.08 -2.60 -9.49
N GLN A 67 -5.22 -3.31 -9.47
CA GLN A 67 -5.64 -4.08 -8.29
C GLN A 67 -4.81 -5.35 -8.15
N ARG A 68 -4.04 -5.45 -7.07
CA ARG A 68 -3.27 -6.65 -6.77
C ARG A 68 -3.99 -7.58 -5.80
N GLN A 69 -4.56 -7.01 -4.73
CA GLN A 69 -5.13 -7.79 -3.63
C GLN A 69 -6.07 -6.91 -2.83
N GLU A 70 -7.03 -7.54 -2.15
CA GLU A 70 -7.89 -6.89 -1.19
C GLU A 70 -7.81 -7.63 0.13
N PHE A 71 -7.70 -6.89 1.23
CA PHE A 71 -7.74 -7.44 2.58
C PHE A 71 -9.05 -7.04 3.25
N PRO A 72 -9.65 -7.91 4.07
CA PRO A 72 -10.93 -7.59 4.71
C PRO A 72 -10.84 -6.43 5.69
N ASP A 73 -9.67 -6.18 6.26
CA ASP A 73 -9.45 -5.07 7.20
C ASP A 73 -7.96 -4.74 7.30
N CYS A 74 -7.67 -3.68 8.04
CA CYS A 74 -6.30 -3.22 8.25
C CYS A 74 -5.45 -4.25 9.00
N TRP A 75 -6.05 -5.01 9.89
CA TRP A 75 -5.32 -6.02 10.67
C TRP A 75 -4.82 -7.16 9.78
N ALA A 76 -5.64 -7.61 8.84
CA ALA A 76 -5.25 -8.64 7.87
C ALA A 76 -4.09 -8.14 6.99
N TRP A 77 -4.16 -6.88 6.55
CA TRP A 77 -3.06 -6.26 5.80
C TRP A 77 -1.80 -6.18 6.65
N LEU A 78 -1.92 -5.73 7.90
CA LEU A 78 -0.77 -5.58 8.79
C LEU A 78 -0.08 -6.92 9.04
N ALA A 79 -0.85 -7.99 9.23
CA ALA A 79 -0.29 -9.33 9.39
C ALA A 79 0.55 -9.73 8.17
N GLN A 80 0.06 -9.44 6.96
CA GLN A 80 0.82 -9.71 5.74
C GLN A 80 2.06 -8.83 5.65
N ALA A 81 1.95 -7.55 6.01
CA ALA A 81 3.07 -6.61 5.98
C ALA A 81 4.17 -7.03 6.95
N VAL A 82 3.82 -7.51 8.13
CA VAL A 82 4.78 -8.03 9.10
C VAL A 82 5.46 -9.29 8.55
N ASN A 83 4.70 -10.17 7.92
CA ASN A 83 5.27 -11.36 7.28
C ASN A 83 6.25 -10.99 6.16
N ASP A 84 5.90 -9.99 5.35
CA ASP A 84 6.79 -9.46 4.31
C ASP A 84 8.08 -8.92 4.91
N MET A 85 7.99 -8.21 6.03
CA MET A 85 9.15 -7.70 6.75
C MET A 85 10.06 -8.83 7.23
N ILE A 86 9.48 -9.88 7.80
CA ILE A 86 10.24 -11.03 8.30
C ILE A 86 10.98 -11.71 7.15
N GLU A 87 10.29 -11.96 6.03
CA GLU A 87 10.89 -12.62 4.87
C GLU A 87 12.00 -11.77 4.26
N TYR A 88 11.81 -10.46 4.16
CA TYR A 88 12.81 -9.53 3.65
C TYR A 88 14.07 -9.56 4.51
N ASN A 89 13.92 -9.45 5.82
CA ASN A 89 15.05 -9.43 6.75
C ASN A 89 15.75 -10.80 6.83
N ARG A 90 15.01 -11.87 6.66
CA ARG A 90 15.59 -13.21 6.62
C ARG A 90 16.47 -13.40 5.38
N GLU A 91 16.00 -12.93 4.23
CA GLU A 91 16.76 -12.99 2.97
C GLU A 91 18.05 -12.18 3.07
N ASP A 92 18.02 -11.05 3.80
CA ASP A 92 19.19 -10.22 4.03
C ASP A 92 20.10 -10.74 5.14
N GLY A 93 19.73 -11.84 5.79
CA GLY A 93 20.53 -12.44 6.84
C GLY A 93 20.46 -11.73 8.18
N ILE A 94 19.48 -10.86 8.38
CA ILE A 94 19.30 -10.11 9.63
C ILE A 94 18.62 -10.95 10.69
N LEU A 95 17.72 -11.85 10.27
CA LEU A 95 16.99 -12.72 11.20
C LEU A 95 17.46 -14.17 11.14
#